data_70a9d17e58712744631f6f4b81f6d707
#
_entry.id   70a9d17e58712744631f6f4b81f6d707
#
_cell.length_a   1.000
_cell.length_b   1.000
_cell.length_c   1.000
_cell.angle_alpha   90.00
_cell.angle_beta   90.00
_cell.angle_gamma   90.00
#
_symmetry.space_group_name_H-M   'P 1'
#
loop_
_entity.id
_entity.type
_entity.pdbx_description
1 polymer ?
#
loop_
_entity_poly.entity_id
_entity_poly.type
_entity_poly.pdbx_seq_one_letter_code
_entity_poly.pdbx_strand_id
1 'polypeptide(L)'
;MTKYEYVWLDGYQPEPFLRSKVKVTNDQTPPEWSFDGSSTLQADGGSSDCILTPVQEYTNPLFGDKLVMCGVQTGSREVHPSNTRHAASEVASDEWWFGFEQEYFLTNPDGTILGLEAGIPSKPQGDYFWG
;
A
#
# COMPACT_ATOMS: atom_id res chain seq x y z
N MET A 1 -3.15 15.32 21.13
CA MET A 1 -2.22 14.98 20.03
C MET A 1 -2.77 13.78 19.31
N THR A 2 -2.81 13.85 17.99
CA THR A 2 -3.26 12.75 17.13
C THR A 2 -2.05 12.12 16.45
N LYS A 3 -2.02 10.81 16.40
CA LYS A 3 -1.01 10.05 15.67
C LYS A 3 -1.58 9.63 14.33
N TYR A 4 -0.91 10.01 13.25
CA TYR A 4 -1.23 9.65 11.88
C TYR A 4 -0.12 8.79 11.28
N GLU A 5 -0.45 7.60 10.81
CA GLU A 5 0.43 6.76 10.03
C GLU A 5 0.09 6.94 8.55
N TYR A 6 0.97 7.64 7.83
CA TYR A 6 0.85 7.87 6.40
C TYR A 6 1.33 6.65 5.64
N VAL A 7 0.49 6.13 4.76
CA VAL A 7 0.76 4.92 3.98
C VAL A 7 0.69 5.24 2.50
N TRP A 8 1.68 4.80 1.73
CA TRP A 8 1.74 4.98 0.27
C TRP A 8 2.41 3.79 -0.40
N LEU A 9 2.28 3.70 -1.73
CA LEU A 9 3.02 2.75 -2.55
C LEU A 9 4.31 3.38 -3.05
N ASP A 10 5.42 2.64 -2.97
CA ASP A 10 6.72 3.08 -3.47
C ASP A 10 6.85 2.95 -5.00
N GLY A 11 8.04 3.20 -5.54
CA GLY A 11 8.32 3.14 -6.98
C GLY A 11 8.92 1.82 -7.45
N TYR A 12 8.97 0.79 -6.63
CA TYR A 12 9.51 -0.52 -7.02
C TYR A 12 8.68 -1.17 -8.13
N GLN A 13 9.37 -1.90 -8.99
CA GLN A 13 8.80 -2.63 -10.12
C GLN A 13 9.24 -4.10 -10.07
N PRO A 14 8.43 -5.06 -10.51
CA PRO A 14 7.08 -4.91 -11.07
C PRO A 14 5.99 -4.66 -10.02
N GLU A 15 6.26 -4.92 -8.74
CA GLU A 15 5.29 -4.81 -7.65
C GLU A 15 5.75 -3.77 -6.64
N PRO A 16 5.00 -2.66 -6.49
CA PRO A 16 5.30 -1.66 -5.48
C PRO A 16 5.00 -2.19 -4.07
N PHE A 17 5.79 -1.74 -3.10
CA PHE A 17 5.59 -2.07 -1.70
C PHE A 17 4.88 -0.93 -0.96
N LEU A 18 4.10 -1.29 0.06
CA LEU A 18 3.58 -0.33 1.00
C LEU A 18 4.70 0.24 1.86
N ARG A 19 4.74 1.55 1.97
CA ARG A 19 5.60 2.30 2.88
C ARG A 19 4.75 3.03 3.89
N SER A 20 5.30 3.26 5.06
CA SER A 20 4.64 4.11 6.05
C SER A 20 5.62 4.98 6.81
N LYS A 21 5.10 6.08 7.35
CA LYS A 21 5.78 6.92 8.32
C LYS A 21 4.75 7.58 9.24
N VAL A 22 5.15 7.84 10.47
CA VAL A 22 4.26 8.32 11.51
C VAL A 22 4.51 9.78 11.84
N LYS A 23 3.44 10.56 11.93
CA LYS A 23 3.43 11.94 12.43
C LYS A 23 2.54 12.06 13.65
N VAL A 24 3.04 12.74 14.67
CA VAL A 24 2.24 13.14 15.84
C VAL A 24 2.05 14.65 15.78
N THR A 25 0.81 15.09 15.80
CA THR A 25 0.49 16.53 15.66
C THR A 25 -0.76 16.88 16.48
N ASN A 26 -1.01 18.18 16.64
CA ASN A 26 -2.26 18.69 17.22
C ASN A 26 -3.32 18.97 16.15
N ASP A 27 -3.00 18.81 14.88
CA ASP A 27 -3.95 19.01 13.79
C ASP A 27 -5.09 18.00 13.90
N GLN A 28 -6.30 18.47 13.56
CA GLN A 28 -7.51 17.64 13.59
C GLN A 28 -7.64 16.76 12.33
N THR A 29 -6.97 17.16 11.26
CA THR A 29 -6.90 16.43 9.99
C THR A 29 -5.44 16.19 9.63
N PRO A 30 -5.11 15.10 8.90
CA PRO A 30 -3.75 14.84 8.49
C PRO A 30 -3.27 15.90 7.49
N PRO A 31 -2.24 16.69 7.83
CA PRO A 31 -1.66 17.64 6.87
C PRO A 31 -0.89 16.92 5.77
N GLU A 32 -0.66 17.58 4.65
CA GLU A 32 0.33 17.13 3.69
C GLU A 32 1.70 16.95 4.36
N TRP A 33 2.48 16.01 3.87
CA TRP A 33 3.82 15.76 4.38
C TRP A 33 4.76 15.40 3.24
N SER A 34 6.07 15.44 3.48
CA SER A 34 7.09 15.08 2.50
C SER A 34 7.88 13.86 2.96
N PHE A 35 8.54 13.20 2.02
CA PHE A 35 9.48 12.13 2.26
C PHE A 35 10.59 12.14 1.21
N ASP A 36 11.70 11.46 1.51
CA ASP A 36 12.80 11.27 0.58
C ASP A 36 12.46 10.16 -0.41
N GLY A 37 12.08 10.54 -1.63
CA GLY A 37 11.72 9.62 -2.71
C GLY A 37 12.89 8.81 -3.24
N SER A 38 14.15 9.19 -2.97
CA SER A 38 15.30 8.43 -3.42
C SER A 38 15.39 7.07 -2.75
N SER A 39 14.95 6.97 -1.49
CA SER A 39 14.92 5.72 -0.72
C SER A 39 13.80 4.76 -1.15
N THR A 40 12.88 5.23 -1.97
CA THR A 40 11.68 4.49 -2.41
C THR A 40 11.58 4.33 -3.93
N LEU A 41 12.66 4.64 -4.67
CA LEU A 41 12.72 4.65 -6.13
C LEU A 41 11.66 5.58 -6.79
N GLN A 42 11.37 6.69 -6.15
CA GLN A 42 10.39 7.69 -6.62
C GLN A 42 11.02 9.03 -6.99
N ALA A 43 12.30 9.23 -6.71
CA ALA A 43 13.03 10.42 -7.11
C ALA A 43 14.53 10.15 -7.22
N ASP A 44 15.22 11.02 -7.96
CA ASP A 44 16.68 11.01 -8.02
C ASP A 44 17.28 11.77 -6.83
N GLY A 45 18.47 11.36 -6.40
CA GLY A 45 19.12 11.91 -5.20
C GLY A 45 19.41 13.43 -5.22
N GLY A 46 19.38 14.07 -6.39
CA GLY A 46 19.60 15.51 -6.53
C GLY A 46 18.34 16.37 -6.30
N SER A 47 17.13 15.78 -6.35
CA SER A 47 15.85 16.44 -6.08
C SER A 47 14.88 15.40 -5.55
N SER A 48 15.16 14.94 -4.32
CA SER A 48 14.56 13.72 -3.78
C SER A 48 13.25 13.90 -3.04
N ASP A 49 12.81 15.13 -2.80
CA ASP A 49 11.57 15.39 -2.07
C ASP A 49 10.33 14.97 -2.88
N CYS A 50 9.53 14.08 -2.30
CA CYS A 50 8.19 13.77 -2.75
C CYS A 50 7.17 14.19 -1.69
N ILE A 51 5.93 14.46 -2.13
CA ILE A 51 4.85 14.93 -1.27
C ILE A 51 3.81 13.83 -1.10
N LEU A 52 3.40 13.59 0.13
CA LEU A 52 2.28 12.74 0.52
C LEU A 52 1.03 13.59 0.65
N THR A 53 0.07 13.36 -0.22
CA THR A 53 -1.23 14.01 -0.19
C THR A 53 -2.25 13.05 0.43
N PRO A 54 -2.83 13.35 1.60
CA PRO A 54 -3.88 12.54 2.20
C PRO A 54 -5.07 12.35 1.26
N VAL A 55 -5.52 11.11 1.11
CA VAL A 55 -6.68 10.75 0.27
C VAL A 55 -7.82 10.22 1.12
N GLN A 56 -7.52 9.34 2.07
CA GLN A 56 -8.53 8.70 2.92
C GLN A 56 -7.95 8.37 4.29
N GLU A 57 -8.77 8.54 5.33
CA GLU A 57 -8.44 8.15 6.70
C GLU A 57 -9.19 6.88 7.11
N TYR A 58 -8.50 6.06 7.88
CA TYR A 58 -9.03 4.86 8.52
C TYR A 58 -8.62 4.81 9.99
N THR A 59 -9.37 4.11 10.81
CA THR A 59 -8.92 3.74 12.16
C THR A 59 -7.95 2.57 12.06
N ASN A 60 -6.77 2.70 12.64
CA ASN A 60 -5.80 1.62 12.73
C ASN A 60 -6.36 0.50 13.63
N PRO A 61 -6.61 -0.70 13.11
CA PRO A 61 -7.24 -1.77 13.89
C PRO A 61 -6.33 -2.32 14.99
N LEU A 62 -5.01 -2.11 14.90
CA LEU A 62 -4.04 -2.62 15.88
C LEU A 62 -3.83 -1.66 17.05
N PHE A 63 -3.80 -0.36 16.80
CA PHE A 63 -3.40 0.63 17.80
C PHE A 63 -4.46 1.69 18.10
N GLY A 64 -5.54 1.75 17.32
CA GLY A 64 -6.63 2.72 17.50
C GLY A 64 -6.29 4.14 17.06
N ASP A 65 -5.08 4.38 16.53
CA ASP A 65 -4.69 5.64 15.91
C ASP A 65 -5.21 5.76 14.47
N LYS A 66 -4.73 6.72 13.68
CA LYS A 66 -5.20 6.96 12.32
C LYS A 66 -4.23 6.43 11.28
N LEU A 67 -4.76 5.62 10.34
CA LEU A 67 -4.09 5.30 9.08
C LEU A 67 -4.54 6.31 8.02
N VAL A 68 -3.60 6.85 7.26
CA VAL A 68 -3.85 7.84 6.22
C VAL A 68 -3.31 7.30 4.90
N MET A 69 -4.21 6.89 4.02
CA MET A 69 -3.84 6.51 2.67
C MET A 69 -3.48 7.76 1.87
N CYS A 70 -2.33 7.74 1.20
CA CYS A 70 -1.78 8.89 0.49
C CYS A 70 -1.58 8.62 -0.99
N GLY A 71 -1.82 9.66 -1.79
CA GLY A 71 -1.25 9.81 -3.12
C GLY A 71 0.15 10.40 -3.03
N VAL A 72 0.96 10.18 -4.07
CA VAL A 72 2.31 10.73 -4.17
C VAL A 72 2.36 11.79 -5.26
N GLN A 73 3.00 12.91 -4.95
CA GLN A 73 3.35 13.96 -5.91
C GLN A 73 4.87 14.17 -5.90
N THR A 74 5.38 14.71 -7.00
CA THR A 74 6.77 15.20 -7.07
C THR A 74 6.96 16.41 -6.17
N GLY A 75 8.20 16.83 -5.93
CA GLY A 75 8.51 18.08 -5.22
C GLY A 75 7.94 19.33 -5.90
N SER A 76 7.70 19.29 -7.22
CA SER A 76 7.01 20.33 -7.99
C SER A 76 5.48 20.26 -7.93
N ARG A 77 4.92 19.34 -7.16
CA ARG A 77 3.47 19.11 -6.99
C ARG A 77 2.77 18.54 -8.22
N GLU A 78 3.50 17.93 -9.12
CA GLU A 78 2.92 17.14 -10.19
C GLU A 78 2.60 15.72 -9.70
N VAL A 79 1.58 15.09 -10.29
CA VAL A 79 1.25 13.70 -9.98
C VAL A 79 2.46 12.82 -10.27
N HIS A 80 2.91 12.07 -9.25
CA HIS A 80 4.05 11.17 -9.45
C HIS A 80 3.63 9.97 -10.32
N PRO A 81 4.49 9.50 -11.26
CA PRO A 81 4.16 8.35 -12.13
C PRO A 81 3.78 7.07 -11.39
N SER A 82 4.28 6.85 -10.16
CA SER A 82 3.90 5.72 -9.32
C SER A 82 2.52 5.86 -8.66
N ASN A 83 1.83 7.00 -8.83
CA ASN A 83 0.51 7.25 -8.24
C ASN A 83 -0.59 6.68 -9.14
N THR A 84 -0.72 5.37 -9.21
CA THR A 84 -1.73 4.67 -10.01
C THR A 84 -3.17 4.99 -9.58
N ARG A 85 -3.38 5.40 -8.32
CA ARG A 85 -4.69 5.85 -7.83
C ARG A 85 -5.21 7.07 -8.58
N HIS A 86 -4.34 8.02 -8.92
CA HIS A 86 -4.75 9.19 -9.71
C HIS A 86 -5.24 8.75 -11.09
N ALA A 87 -4.48 7.92 -11.80
CA ALA A 87 -4.89 7.40 -13.09
C ALA A 87 -6.24 6.62 -13.02
N ALA A 88 -6.43 5.84 -11.95
CA ALA A 88 -7.69 5.15 -11.72
C ALA A 88 -8.85 6.13 -11.47
N SER A 89 -8.62 7.22 -10.74
CA SER A 89 -9.65 8.23 -10.45
C SER A 89 -10.14 8.99 -11.70
N GLU A 90 -9.27 9.15 -12.72
CA GLU A 90 -9.62 9.81 -13.98
C GLU A 90 -10.60 9.00 -14.84
N VAL A 91 -10.66 7.67 -14.64
CA VAL A 91 -11.50 6.77 -15.43
C VAL A 91 -12.60 6.10 -14.61
N ALA A 92 -12.57 6.20 -13.31
CA ALA A 92 -13.59 5.62 -12.43
C ALA A 92 -14.94 6.33 -12.62
N SER A 93 -16.03 5.57 -12.57
CA SER A 93 -17.38 6.09 -12.52
C SER A 93 -18.19 5.37 -11.45
N ASP A 94 -19.27 6.00 -10.98
CA ASP A 94 -20.19 5.42 -9.98
C ASP A 94 -20.94 4.19 -10.50
N GLU A 95 -20.89 3.94 -11.82
CA GLU A 95 -21.52 2.78 -12.44
C GLU A 95 -20.64 1.52 -12.38
N TRP A 96 -19.38 1.64 -12.02
CA TRP A 96 -18.44 0.51 -11.97
C TRP A 96 -18.57 -0.23 -10.66
N TRP A 97 -18.61 -1.54 -10.76
CA TRP A 97 -18.62 -2.44 -9.63
C TRP A 97 -17.26 -3.12 -9.53
N PHE A 98 -16.68 -3.09 -8.36
CA PHE A 98 -15.39 -3.73 -8.08
C PHE A 98 -15.58 -4.79 -7.01
N GLY A 99 -14.94 -5.95 -7.20
CA GLY A 99 -14.79 -6.99 -6.20
C GLY A 99 -13.32 -7.35 -6.07
N PHE A 100 -12.91 -7.70 -4.86
CA PHE A 100 -11.57 -8.21 -4.59
C PHE A 100 -11.69 -9.59 -3.99
N GLU A 101 -10.93 -10.55 -4.55
CA GLU A 101 -10.77 -11.89 -3.98
C GLU A 101 -9.38 -11.98 -3.37
N GLN A 102 -9.33 -12.34 -2.09
CA GLN A 102 -8.08 -12.54 -1.38
C GLN A 102 -7.69 -14.00 -1.44
N GLU A 103 -6.75 -14.34 -2.30
CA GLU A 103 -6.23 -15.70 -2.45
C GLU A 103 -4.86 -15.84 -1.82
N TYR A 104 -4.63 -16.90 -1.05
CA TYR A 104 -3.34 -17.17 -0.43
C TYR A 104 -3.19 -18.66 -0.08
N PHE A 105 -1.95 -19.09 0.01
CA PHE A 105 -1.59 -20.38 0.57
C PHE A 105 -1.00 -20.21 1.97
N LEU A 106 -1.38 -21.09 2.89
CA LEU A 106 -0.65 -21.22 4.14
C LEU A 106 0.64 -21.98 3.87
N THR A 107 1.74 -21.46 4.38
CA THR A 107 3.05 -22.08 4.21
C THR A 107 3.71 -22.44 5.54
N ASN A 108 4.54 -23.46 5.52
CA ASN A 108 5.48 -23.74 6.59
C ASN A 108 6.58 -22.66 6.64
N PRO A 109 7.35 -22.55 7.75
CA PRO A 109 8.45 -21.59 7.87
C PRO A 109 9.54 -21.72 6.79
N ASP A 110 9.68 -22.90 6.17
CA ASP A 110 10.62 -23.17 5.07
C ASP A 110 10.07 -22.79 3.69
N GLY A 111 8.84 -22.23 3.63
CA GLY A 111 8.19 -21.81 2.39
C GLY A 111 7.42 -22.91 1.66
N THR A 112 7.43 -24.14 2.14
CA THR A 112 6.61 -25.22 1.57
C THR A 112 5.14 -25.01 1.90
N ILE A 113 4.24 -25.45 1.00
CA ILE A 113 2.79 -25.28 1.20
C ILE A 113 2.33 -26.22 2.33
N LEU A 114 1.61 -25.67 3.29
CA LEU A 114 1.07 -26.43 4.41
C LEU A 114 0.08 -27.49 3.90
N GLY A 115 0.24 -28.73 4.36
CA GLY A 115 -0.61 -29.86 4.00
C GLY A 115 -0.30 -30.53 2.67
N LEU A 116 0.73 -30.07 1.94
CA LEU A 116 1.27 -30.80 0.79
C LEU A 116 2.55 -31.54 1.20
N GLU A 117 2.53 -32.86 1.02
CA GLU A 117 3.73 -33.69 1.20
C GLU A 117 4.60 -33.60 -0.05
N ALA A 118 5.92 -33.46 0.14
CA ALA A 118 6.87 -33.42 -0.97
C ALA A 118 6.80 -34.71 -1.81
N GLY A 119 6.63 -34.55 -3.13
CA GLY A 119 6.58 -35.67 -4.08
C GLY A 119 5.25 -36.36 -4.26
N ILE A 120 4.20 -35.92 -3.55
CA ILE A 120 2.84 -36.41 -3.76
C ILE A 120 2.07 -35.40 -4.63
N PRO A 121 1.47 -35.83 -5.77
CA PRO A 121 0.61 -34.95 -6.55
C PRO A 121 -0.54 -34.42 -5.68
N SER A 122 -0.73 -33.11 -5.69
CA SER A 122 -1.85 -32.48 -5.00
C SER A 122 -3.18 -33.02 -5.56
N LYS A 123 -4.08 -33.37 -4.69
CA LYS A 123 -5.47 -33.69 -5.09
C LYS A 123 -6.18 -32.38 -5.43
N PRO A 124 -7.07 -32.35 -6.44
CA PRO A 124 -8.01 -31.26 -6.57
C PRO A 124 -8.77 -31.08 -5.25
N GLN A 125 -8.83 -29.87 -4.74
CA GLN A 125 -9.45 -29.54 -3.46
C GLN A 125 -8.86 -30.37 -2.30
N GLY A 126 -7.54 -30.24 -2.08
CA GLY A 126 -6.86 -30.80 -0.90
C GLY A 126 -7.42 -30.24 0.40
N ASP A 127 -7.07 -30.89 1.53
CA ASP A 127 -7.62 -30.61 2.87
C ASP A 127 -7.52 -29.15 3.34
N TYR A 128 -6.67 -28.34 2.71
CA TYR A 128 -6.41 -26.93 3.06
C TYR A 128 -6.70 -25.95 1.93
N PHE A 129 -7.32 -26.43 0.85
CA PHE A 129 -7.73 -25.59 -0.27
C PHE A 129 -9.25 -25.43 -0.29
N TRP A 130 -9.69 -24.18 -0.20
CA TRP A 130 -11.07 -23.76 -0.38
C TRP A 130 -11.13 -22.89 -1.63
N GLY A 131 -11.46 -23.46 -2.74
CA GLY A 131 -11.70 -22.76 -3.99
C GLY A 131 -13.19 -22.58 -4.23
#